data_3fdcbc8af807300c784b4130ae4e2e4d
#
_entry.id   3fdcbc8af807300c784b4130ae4e2e4d
#
_cell.length_a   1.000
_cell.length_b   1.000
_cell.length_c   1.000
_cell.angle_alpha   90.00
_cell.angle_beta   90.00
_cell.angle_gamma   90.00
#
_symmetry.space_group_name_H-M   'P 1'
#
loop_
_entity.id
_entity.type
_entity.pdbx_description
1 polymer ?
#
loop_
_entity_poly.entity_id
_entity_poly.type
_entity_poly.pdbx_seq_one_letter_code
_entity_poly.pdbx_strand_id
1 'polypeptide(L)'
;MKFELQVTDKASDARTGIITTDHGQIKTPIFMPVGTVGSVKGVHFDELRKQVKAQIILGNTYHLYLRPGLEVIKAAGGLHGFNGWDRPILTDSGGFQVFSLTGIRKLREEGCEFRSHIDGSKHIFTPENVMDTERIIGADIDRKSTRLNSSH
;
A
#
# COMPACT_ATOMS: atom_id res chain seq x y z
N MET A 1 13.97 -7.02 2.47
CA MET A 1 13.75 -6.01 3.54
C MET A 1 14.47 -6.43 4.82
N LYS A 2 15.16 -5.50 5.51
CA LYS A 2 15.87 -5.72 6.79
C LYS A 2 15.46 -4.65 7.79
N PHE A 3 15.26 -5.01 9.06
CA PHE A 3 15.01 -4.07 10.16
C PHE A 3 16.14 -4.15 11.17
N GLU A 4 16.65 -3.00 11.60
CA GLU A 4 17.69 -2.87 12.61
C GLU A 4 17.19 -1.95 13.74
N LEU A 5 17.05 -2.52 14.93
CA LEU A 5 16.75 -1.75 16.14
C LEU A 5 17.99 -0.91 16.52
N GLN A 6 17.81 0.39 16.70
CA GLN A 6 18.91 1.31 17.03
C GLN A 6 18.94 1.65 18.52
N VAL A 7 17.83 2.13 19.05
CA VAL A 7 17.72 2.56 20.44
C VAL A 7 16.37 2.15 21.00
N THR A 8 16.37 1.69 22.24
CA THR A 8 15.16 1.50 23.06
C THR A 8 15.24 2.42 24.27
N ASP A 9 14.18 3.14 24.56
CA ASP A 9 14.09 3.96 25.78
C ASP A 9 14.00 3.06 27.02
N LYS A 10 14.61 3.50 28.12
CA LYS A 10 14.61 2.74 29.38
C LYS A 10 13.37 2.97 30.23
N ALA A 11 12.65 4.05 29.99
CA ALA A 11 11.51 4.49 30.78
C ALA A 11 10.14 4.24 30.09
N SER A 12 10.16 3.84 28.82
CA SER A 12 8.95 3.59 28.02
C SER A 12 9.20 2.51 26.98
N ASP A 13 8.15 2.11 26.23
CA ASP A 13 8.25 1.19 25.10
C ASP A 13 8.71 1.87 23.80
N ALA A 14 9.14 3.13 23.86
CA ALA A 14 9.62 3.87 22.71
C ALA A 14 10.93 3.27 22.17
N ARG A 15 11.02 3.17 20.86
CA ARG A 15 12.19 2.65 20.15
C ARG A 15 12.39 3.31 18.81
N THR A 16 13.64 3.36 18.36
CA THR A 16 14.00 3.80 17.01
C THR A 16 14.68 2.66 16.26
N GLY A 17 14.55 2.68 14.95
CA GLY A 17 15.16 1.68 14.09
C GLY A 17 15.34 2.15 12.66
N ILE A 18 15.96 1.31 11.86
CA ILE A 18 16.14 1.52 10.42
C ILE A 18 15.54 0.33 9.68
N ILE A 19 14.64 0.60 8.73
CA ILE A 19 14.18 -0.37 7.75
C ILE A 19 14.97 -0.14 6.46
N THR A 20 15.59 -1.17 5.93
CA THR A 20 16.28 -1.14 4.63
C THR A 20 15.43 -1.89 3.61
N THR A 21 15.11 -1.22 2.50
CA THR A 21 14.38 -1.75 1.34
C THR A 21 15.23 -1.61 0.09
N ASP A 22 14.73 -2.10 -1.04
CA ASP A 22 15.43 -1.98 -2.33
C ASP A 22 15.50 -0.53 -2.83
N HIS A 23 14.54 0.34 -2.41
CA HIS A 23 14.49 1.76 -2.78
C HIS A 23 15.00 2.71 -1.68
N GLY A 24 15.66 2.20 -0.66
CA GLY A 24 16.33 3.02 0.35
C GLY A 24 16.02 2.67 1.80
N GLN A 25 16.47 3.55 2.69
CA GLN A 25 16.33 3.38 4.13
C GLN A 25 15.24 4.28 4.71
N ILE A 26 14.57 3.75 5.71
CA ILE A 26 13.51 4.43 6.47
C ILE A 26 13.91 4.45 7.94
N LYS A 27 14.07 5.64 8.49
CA LYS A 27 14.33 5.83 9.93
C LYS A 27 12.99 5.83 10.67
N THR A 28 12.81 4.95 11.62
CA THR A 28 11.56 4.84 12.40
C THR A 28 11.72 5.42 13.81
N PRO A 29 10.66 6.00 14.38
CA PRO A 29 9.31 6.18 13.83
C PRO A 29 9.27 7.25 12.75
N ILE A 30 8.35 7.12 11.78
CA ILE A 30 8.20 8.08 10.69
C ILE A 30 6.74 8.23 10.26
N PHE A 31 6.38 9.43 9.82
CA PHE A 31 5.10 9.68 9.16
C PHE A 31 5.18 9.29 7.68
N MET A 32 4.17 8.58 7.19
CA MET A 32 4.03 8.20 5.79
C MET A 32 2.93 9.04 5.12
N PRO A 33 3.29 9.99 4.24
CA PRO A 33 2.30 10.69 3.43
C PRO A 33 1.47 9.71 2.60
N VAL A 34 0.14 9.92 2.58
CA VAL A 34 -0.78 9.01 1.89
C VAL A 34 -0.91 9.42 0.43
N GLY A 35 -0.48 8.52 -0.45
CA GLY A 35 -0.59 8.60 -1.90
C GLY A 35 -1.56 7.55 -2.45
N THR A 36 -2.85 7.69 -2.18
CA THR A 36 -3.91 6.69 -2.42
C THR A 36 -3.86 6.07 -3.83
N VAL A 37 -3.69 6.89 -4.85
CA VAL A 37 -3.61 6.46 -6.27
C VAL A 37 -2.22 6.69 -6.86
N GLY A 38 -1.18 6.46 -6.06
CA GLY A 38 0.21 6.67 -6.46
C GLY A 38 0.69 8.11 -6.37
N SER A 39 -0.13 9.04 -5.86
CA SER A 39 0.24 10.44 -5.66
C SER A 39 -0.37 11.01 -4.39
N VAL A 40 0.35 11.90 -3.71
CA VAL A 40 -0.17 12.65 -2.56
C VAL A 40 -0.98 13.84 -3.09
N LYS A 41 -2.27 13.88 -2.75
CA LYS A 41 -3.21 14.86 -3.30
C LYS A 41 -2.77 16.29 -3.02
N GLY A 42 -2.61 17.09 -4.06
CA GLY A 42 -2.27 18.51 -3.96
C GLY A 42 -0.80 18.80 -3.61
N VAL A 43 0.08 17.78 -3.61
CA VAL A 43 1.51 17.95 -3.29
C VAL A 43 2.35 17.28 -4.38
N HIS A 44 3.28 18.02 -4.97
CA HIS A 44 4.23 17.47 -5.93
C HIS A 44 5.29 16.59 -5.27
N PHE A 45 5.76 15.56 -5.96
CA PHE A 45 6.81 14.69 -5.43
C PHE A 45 8.12 15.43 -5.12
N ASP A 46 8.43 16.48 -5.85
CA ASP A 46 9.58 17.34 -5.55
C ASP A 46 9.45 18.03 -4.20
N GLU A 47 8.24 18.46 -3.83
CA GLU A 47 7.96 19.04 -2.51
C GLU A 47 8.07 17.98 -1.41
N LEU A 48 7.54 16.77 -1.66
CA LEU A 48 7.69 15.64 -0.75
C LEU A 48 9.16 15.28 -0.52
N ARG A 49 9.99 15.31 -1.57
CA ARG A 49 11.42 15.01 -1.47
C ARG A 49 12.21 16.10 -0.77
N LYS A 50 12.02 17.37 -1.19
CA LYS A 50 12.88 18.49 -0.83
C LYS A 50 12.43 19.22 0.43
N GLN A 51 11.12 19.42 0.59
CA GLN A 51 10.55 20.21 1.68
C GLN A 51 10.07 19.31 2.82
N VAL A 52 9.21 18.32 2.54
CA VAL A 52 8.69 17.37 3.54
C VAL A 52 9.76 16.35 3.94
N LYS A 53 10.71 16.05 3.04
CA LYS A 53 11.77 15.04 3.20
C LYS A 53 11.21 13.65 3.53
N ALA A 54 10.04 13.33 2.95
CA ALA A 54 9.40 12.04 3.13
C ALA A 54 10.35 10.90 2.70
N GLN A 55 10.52 9.90 3.54
CA GLN A 55 11.37 8.74 3.27
C GLN A 55 10.55 7.59 2.67
N ILE A 56 9.25 7.59 2.85
CA ILE A 56 8.31 6.58 2.41
C ILE A 56 6.95 7.23 2.15
N ILE A 57 6.20 6.70 1.18
CA ILE A 57 4.79 7.03 0.96
C ILE A 57 3.93 5.78 1.09
N LEU A 58 2.62 5.98 1.34
CA LEU A 58 1.64 4.90 1.43
C LEU A 58 0.71 4.93 0.23
N GLY A 59 0.60 3.82 -0.51
CA GLY A 59 -0.38 3.58 -1.56
C GLY A 59 -1.53 2.68 -1.09
N ASN A 60 -2.66 2.71 -1.79
CA ASN A 60 -3.80 1.85 -1.47
C ASN A 60 -4.08 0.88 -2.63
N THR A 61 -3.90 -0.40 -2.39
CA THR A 61 -4.02 -1.46 -3.38
C THR A 61 -5.38 -1.51 -4.06
N TYR A 62 -6.47 -1.41 -3.30
CA TYR A 62 -7.83 -1.36 -3.86
C TYR A 62 -8.01 -0.23 -4.88
N HIS A 63 -7.54 0.98 -4.54
CA HIS A 63 -7.68 2.14 -5.42
C HIS A 63 -6.79 2.01 -6.66
N LEU A 64 -5.56 1.55 -6.50
CA LEU A 64 -4.62 1.32 -7.61
C LEU A 64 -5.10 0.21 -8.55
N TYR A 65 -5.71 -0.85 -8.01
CA TYR A 65 -6.32 -1.93 -8.78
C TYR A 65 -7.45 -1.41 -9.68
N LEU A 66 -8.32 -0.53 -9.16
CA LEU A 66 -9.43 0.04 -9.95
C LEU A 66 -8.96 1.15 -10.89
N ARG A 67 -8.04 2.00 -10.44
CA ARG A 67 -7.52 3.14 -11.22
C ARG A 67 -6.10 3.53 -10.76
N PRO A 68 -5.09 3.48 -11.64
CA PRO A 68 -5.17 3.37 -13.11
C PRO A 68 -5.48 1.97 -13.63
N GLY A 69 -5.47 0.94 -12.77
CA GLY A 69 -5.60 -0.45 -13.15
C GLY A 69 -4.24 -1.15 -13.33
N LEU A 70 -4.26 -2.47 -13.18
CA LEU A 70 -3.03 -3.27 -13.13
C LEU A 70 -2.26 -3.27 -14.45
N GLU A 71 -2.96 -3.23 -15.59
CA GLU A 71 -2.30 -3.23 -16.91
C GLU A 71 -1.42 -1.98 -17.10
N VAL A 72 -1.91 -0.82 -16.65
CA VAL A 72 -1.17 0.44 -16.73
C VAL A 72 0.06 0.40 -15.81
N ILE A 73 -0.13 -0.06 -14.56
CA ILE A 73 0.96 -0.17 -13.58
C ILE A 73 2.01 -1.16 -14.07
N LYS A 74 1.60 -2.31 -14.60
CA LYS A 74 2.48 -3.34 -15.16
C LYS A 74 3.28 -2.80 -16.35
N ALA A 75 2.62 -2.10 -17.28
CA ALA A 75 3.28 -1.50 -18.44
C ALA A 75 4.31 -0.43 -18.05
N ALA A 76 4.09 0.25 -16.93
CA ALA A 76 5.05 1.23 -16.37
C ALA A 76 6.21 0.59 -15.60
N GLY A 77 6.23 -0.73 -15.41
CA GLY A 77 7.25 -1.44 -14.63
C GLY A 77 7.03 -1.38 -13.11
N GLY A 78 5.76 -1.31 -12.68
CA GLY A 78 5.35 -1.22 -11.28
C GLY A 78 4.99 0.21 -10.85
N LEU A 79 4.63 0.35 -9.58
CA LEU A 79 4.15 1.63 -9.02
C LEU A 79 5.23 2.70 -9.02
N HIS A 80 6.48 2.35 -8.75
CA HIS A 80 7.63 3.27 -8.80
C HIS A 80 7.81 3.84 -10.22
N GLY A 81 7.73 3.00 -11.24
CA GLY A 81 7.80 3.44 -12.63
C GLY A 81 6.60 4.28 -13.05
N PHE A 82 5.40 3.93 -12.57
CA PHE A 82 4.17 4.66 -12.86
C PHE A 82 4.17 6.08 -12.29
N ASN A 83 4.57 6.25 -11.03
CA ASN A 83 4.48 7.53 -10.32
C ASN A 83 5.80 8.32 -10.26
N GLY A 84 6.93 7.71 -10.65
CA GLY A 84 8.25 8.33 -10.60
C GLY A 84 8.76 8.60 -9.17
N TRP A 85 8.24 7.90 -8.17
CA TRP A 85 8.74 7.97 -6.80
C TRP A 85 9.91 7.01 -6.62
N ASP A 86 11.07 7.51 -6.26
CA ASP A 86 12.35 6.80 -6.18
C ASP A 86 12.71 6.30 -4.77
N ARG A 87 11.82 6.45 -3.81
CA ARG A 87 12.00 6.04 -2.40
C ARG A 87 11.00 4.95 -2.04
N PRO A 88 11.13 4.34 -0.86
CA PRO A 88 10.21 3.29 -0.41
C PRO A 88 8.73 3.62 -0.55
N ILE A 89 7.96 2.60 -0.92
CA ILE A 89 6.49 2.63 -0.95
C ILE A 89 5.98 1.49 -0.08
N LEU A 90 4.99 1.79 0.76
CA LEU A 90 4.18 0.78 1.43
C LEU A 90 2.80 0.75 0.79
N THR A 91 2.25 -0.44 0.52
CA THR A 91 0.85 -0.62 0.15
C THR A 91 0.08 -1.39 1.22
N ASP A 92 -1.21 -1.09 1.35
CA ASP A 92 -2.12 -1.92 2.13
C ASP A 92 -2.61 -3.12 1.30
N SER A 93 -3.31 -4.06 1.93
CA SER A 93 -3.85 -5.24 1.26
C SER A 93 -5.12 -4.99 0.43
N GLY A 94 -5.65 -3.77 0.41
CA GLY A 94 -6.95 -3.44 -0.21
C GLY A 94 -8.18 -4.03 0.50
N GLY A 95 -8.01 -4.96 1.41
CA GLY A 95 -9.13 -5.67 2.06
C GLY A 95 -10.03 -4.78 2.90
N PHE A 96 -9.47 -3.79 3.61
CA PHE A 96 -10.25 -2.85 4.40
C PHE A 96 -11.17 -1.99 3.52
N GLN A 97 -10.69 -1.52 2.37
CA GLN A 97 -11.45 -0.69 1.44
C GLN A 97 -12.59 -1.47 0.80
N VAL A 98 -12.34 -2.71 0.40
CA VAL A 98 -13.40 -3.62 -0.09
C VAL A 98 -14.47 -3.80 0.99
N PHE A 99 -14.05 -3.91 2.25
CA PHE A 99 -14.98 -4.09 3.35
C PHE A 99 -15.77 -2.81 3.70
N SER A 100 -15.15 -1.64 3.67
CA SER A 100 -15.71 -0.39 4.17
C SER A 100 -16.40 0.47 3.10
N LEU A 101 -15.88 0.45 1.84
CA LEU A 101 -16.33 1.36 0.79
C LEU A 101 -17.38 0.75 -0.15
N THR A 102 -17.53 -0.57 -0.16
CA THR A 102 -18.48 -1.23 -1.05
C THR A 102 -19.78 -1.52 -0.31
N GLY A 103 -20.82 -0.77 -0.63
CA GLY A 103 -22.17 -0.97 -0.08
C GLY A 103 -22.79 -2.34 -0.42
N ILE A 104 -22.28 -3.01 -1.46
CA ILE A 104 -22.71 -4.34 -1.89
C ILE A 104 -21.47 -5.24 -2.02
N ARG A 105 -21.25 -6.05 -1.02
CA ARG A 105 -20.24 -7.11 -1.00
C ARG A 105 -20.86 -8.44 -0.69
N LYS A 106 -20.33 -9.50 -1.28
CA LYS A 106 -20.66 -10.88 -0.91
C LYS A 106 -19.40 -11.61 -0.51
N LEU A 107 -19.34 -12.00 0.74
CA LEU A 107 -18.28 -12.89 1.23
C LEU A 107 -18.61 -14.31 0.74
N ARG A 108 -17.62 -14.96 0.12
CA ARG A 108 -17.64 -16.34 -0.31
C ARG A 108 -16.45 -17.06 0.31
N GLU A 109 -16.45 -18.36 0.27
CA GLU A 109 -15.33 -19.17 0.75
C GLU A 109 -14.04 -18.86 -0.05
N GLU A 110 -14.18 -18.62 -1.34
CA GLU A 110 -13.05 -18.32 -2.23
C GLU A 110 -12.55 -16.86 -2.12
N GLY A 111 -13.35 -15.94 -1.59
CA GLY A 111 -12.98 -14.54 -1.52
C GLY A 111 -14.14 -13.56 -1.34
N CYS A 112 -13.89 -12.30 -1.63
CA CYS A 112 -14.86 -11.23 -1.51
C CYS A 112 -15.26 -10.67 -2.88
N GLU A 113 -16.51 -10.86 -3.28
CA GLU A 113 -17.11 -10.22 -4.46
C GLU A 113 -17.58 -8.80 -4.08
N PHE A 114 -17.24 -7.82 -4.88
CA PHE A 114 -17.64 -6.43 -4.68
C PHE A 114 -17.92 -5.69 -5.99
N ARG A 115 -18.54 -4.52 -5.89
CA ARG A 115 -18.71 -3.61 -7.01
C ARG A 115 -17.78 -2.42 -6.89
N SER A 116 -17.16 -2.06 -8.00
CA SER A 116 -16.36 -0.83 -8.10
C SER A 116 -17.23 0.39 -7.81
N HIS A 117 -16.72 1.28 -6.96
CA HIS A 117 -17.37 2.56 -6.67
C HIS A 117 -17.21 3.58 -7.80
N ILE A 118 -16.39 3.28 -8.82
CA ILE A 118 -16.10 4.16 -9.95
C ILE A 118 -17.13 3.96 -11.06
N ASP A 119 -17.40 2.71 -11.42
CA ASP A 119 -18.21 2.35 -12.60
C ASP A 119 -19.23 1.24 -12.34
N GLY A 120 -19.30 0.72 -11.11
CA GLY A 120 -20.23 -0.34 -10.73
C GLY A 120 -19.85 -1.74 -11.25
N SER A 121 -18.71 -1.90 -11.93
CA SER A 121 -18.23 -3.20 -12.41
C SER A 121 -18.04 -4.20 -11.26
N LYS A 122 -18.24 -5.48 -11.56
CA LYS A 122 -18.08 -6.55 -10.55
C LYS A 122 -16.64 -7.05 -10.53
N HIS A 123 -16.12 -7.20 -9.33
CA HIS A 123 -14.78 -7.72 -9.06
C HIS A 123 -14.85 -8.78 -7.97
N ILE A 124 -13.83 -9.61 -7.91
CA ILE A 124 -13.62 -10.55 -6.82
C ILE A 124 -12.17 -10.45 -6.34
N PHE A 125 -11.97 -10.30 -5.04
CA PHE A 125 -10.67 -10.42 -4.40
C PHE A 125 -10.58 -11.79 -3.72
N THR A 126 -9.69 -12.63 -4.21
CA THR A 126 -9.25 -13.86 -3.57
C THR A 126 -7.86 -13.64 -2.97
N PRO A 127 -7.39 -14.47 -2.03
CA PRO A 127 -6.03 -14.37 -1.52
C PRO A 127 -4.98 -14.38 -2.65
N GLU A 128 -5.18 -15.23 -3.66
CA GLU A 128 -4.25 -15.41 -4.77
C GLU A 128 -4.18 -14.17 -5.65
N ASN A 129 -5.33 -13.66 -6.12
CA ASN A 129 -5.33 -12.52 -7.04
C ASN A 129 -4.92 -11.20 -6.34
N VAL A 130 -5.12 -11.08 -5.03
CA VAL A 130 -4.58 -9.96 -4.25
C VAL A 130 -3.05 -10.05 -4.20
N MET A 131 -2.47 -11.23 -3.99
CA MET A 131 -1.03 -11.42 -4.04
C MET A 131 -0.43 -11.11 -5.41
N ASP A 132 -1.13 -11.50 -6.49
CA ASP A 132 -0.71 -11.15 -7.85
C ASP A 132 -0.82 -9.65 -8.12
N THR A 133 -1.85 -9.01 -7.58
CA THR A 133 -2.03 -7.54 -7.60
C THR A 133 -0.85 -6.84 -6.91
N GLU A 134 -0.48 -7.28 -5.70
CA GLU A 134 0.66 -6.72 -4.96
C GLU A 134 1.99 -6.91 -5.72
N ARG A 135 2.20 -8.07 -6.35
CA ARG A 135 3.38 -8.30 -7.19
C ARG A 135 3.46 -7.37 -8.39
N ILE A 136 2.32 -7.08 -9.04
CA ILE A 136 2.25 -6.13 -10.17
C ILE A 136 2.50 -4.71 -9.70
N ILE A 137 1.94 -4.32 -8.55
CA ILE A 137 2.16 -3.01 -7.93
C ILE A 137 3.64 -2.87 -7.57
N GLY A 138 4.26 -3.90 -6.98
CA GLY A 138 5.69 -3.93 -6.71
C GLY A 138 6.14 -2.91 -5.66
N ALA A 139 5.34 -2.70 -4.61
CA ALA A 139 5.75 -1.88 -3.47
C ALA A 139 6.85 -2.58 -2.65
N ASP A 140 7.67 -1.80 -1.92
CA ASP A 140 8.73 -2.35 -1.05
C ASP A 140 8.16 -3.11 0.15
N ILE A 141 7.03 -2.65 0.66
CA ILE A 141 6.36 -3.22 1.82
C ILE A 141 4.88 -3.40 1.48
N ASP A 142 4.39 -4.63 1.50
CA ASP A 142 2.97 -4.92 1.47
C ASP A 142 2.46 -5.17 2.90
N ARG A 143 1.33 -4.60 3.23
CA ARG A 143 0.67 -4.83 4.51
C ARG A 143 -0.39 -5.92 4.35
N LYS A 144 -0.03 -7.15 4.70
CA LYS A 144 -0.97 -8.27 4.71
C LYS A 144 -2.08 -8.04 5.74
N SER A 145 -3.34 -8.13 5.31
CA SER A 145 -4.48 -8.19 6.24
C SER A 145 -4.58 -9.58 6.84
N THR A 146 -4.38 -9.69 8.16
CA THR A 146 -4.57 -10.95 8.90
C THR A 146 -6.03 -11.22 9.28
N ARG A 147 -6.98 -10.36 8.90
CA ARG A 147 -8.38 -10.42 9.34
C ARG A 147 -9.32 -11.26 8.49
N LEU A 148 -8.86 -12.01 7.51
CA LEU A 148 -9.73 -12.94 6.77
C LEU A 148 -10.00 -14.26 7.51
N ASN A 149 -9.39 -14.49 8.69
CA ASN A 149 -9.52 -15.74 9.45
C ASN A 149 -10.10 -15.57 10.86
N SER A 150 -10.84 -14.52 11.16
CA SER A 150 -11.55 -14.41 12.45
C SER A 150 -13.05 -14.32 12.25
N SER A 151 -13.65 -15.40 11.76
CA SER A 151 -15.06 -15.70 11.96
C SER A 151 -15.14 -16.94 12.85
N HIS A 152 -15.27 -16.70 14.13
CA HIS A 152 -15.94 -17.62 15.06
C HIS A 152 -17.15 -16.91 15.63
#